data_d35e4d8bbb7e58bcc430cabc13fb170a
#
_entry.id   d35e4d8bbb7e58bcc430cabc13fb170a
#
_cell.length_a   1.000
_cell.length_b   1.000
_cell.length_c   1.000
_cell.angle_alpha   90.00
_cell.angle_beta   90.00
_cell.angle_gamma   90.00
#
_symmetry.space_group_name_H-M   'P 1'
#
loop_
_entity.id
_entity.type
_entity.pdbx_description
1 polymer ?
#
loop_
_entity_poly.entity_id
_entity_poly.type
_entity_poly.pdbx_seq_one_letter_code
_entity_poly.pdbx_strand_id
1 'polypeptide(L)'
;MRSRFDEQLALLNRELIEMGALCEEVIALSAQALTEDNAELAARVAPLDQEIDRKEREIESLCLKLLLQQQPVAKDLRQISAALKMITDMERIGDQAEDIAEIITFLGGRGAENSNLLREMARSTIKMVTESVDAYVKHDTALADQVIAEDDTVDDYFARVKKDLIKRIAQDPDDGEFALDLLMIAKYFERIGDHATNIAEWVIFSVTGEHKEG
;
A
#
# COMPACT_ATOMS: atom_id res chain seq x y z
N MET A 1 32.75 -12.85 -8.02
CA MET A 1 32.21 -11.76 -7.17
C MET A 1 30.91 -11.20 -7.73
N ARG A 2 30.83 -10.81 -9.01
CA ARG A 2 29.60 -10.26 -9.60
C ARG A 2 28.39 -11.23 -9.57
N SER A 3 28.61 -12.51 -9.88
CA SER A 3 27.57 -13.55 -9.82
C SER A 3 26.87 -13.64 -8.45
N ARG A 4 27.63 -13.53 -7.35
CA ARG A 4 27.05 -13.53 -6.00
C ARG A 4 26.25 -12.26 -5.70
N PHE A 5 26.66 -11.13 -6.25
CA PHE A 5 25.92 -9.88 -6.13
C PHE A 5 24.59 -9.95 -6.91
N ASP A 6 24.62 -10.47 -8.13
CA ASP A 6 23.43 -10.66 -8.96
C ASP A 6 22.44 -11.64 -8.31
N GLU A 7 22.92 -12.68 -7.64
CA GLU A 7 22.09 -13.60 -6.84
C GLU A 7 21.41 -12.90 -5.66
N GLN A 8 22.14 -11.98 -5.00
CA GLN A 8 21.58 -11.20 -3.89
C GLN A 8 20.58 -10.15 -4.36
N LEU A 9 20.76 -9.52 -5.52
CA LEU A 9 19.78 -8.64 -6.12
C LEU A 9 18.52 -9.42 -6.53
N ALA A 10 18.68 -10.62 -7.08
CA ALA A 10 17.55 -11.48 -7.38
C ALA A 10 16.79 -11.91 -6.11
N LEU A 11 17.51 -12.10 -5.00
CA LEU A 11 16.87 -12.33 -3.70
C LEU A 11 16.08 -11.09 -3.26
N LEU A 12 16.68 -9.91 -3.32
CA LEU A 12 16.01 -8.65 -2.98
C LEU A 12 14.70 -8.48 -3.75
N ASN A 13 14.71 -8.74 -5.05
CA ASN A 13 13.49 -8.66 -5.86
C ASN A 13 12.41 -9.66 -5.41
N ARG A 14 12.78 -10.89 -5.06
CA ARG A 14 11.83 -11.88 -4.53
C ARG A 14 11.23 -11.44 -3.20
N GLU A 15 12.05 -10.97 -2.28
CA GLU A 15 11.57 -10.49 -0.98
C GLU A 15 10.61 -9.31 -1.11
N LEU A 16 10.86 -8.39 -2.05
CA LEU A 16 9.96 -7.28 -2.36
C LEU A 16 8.63 -7.76 -2.96
N ILE A 17 8.66 -8.76 -3.84
CA ILE A 17 7.44 -9.37 -4.39
C ILE A 17 6.62 -10.03 -3.27
N GLU A 18 7.29 -10.77 -2.37
CA GLU A 18 6.61 -11.40 -1.22
C GLU A 18 6.01 -10.37 -0.28
N MET A 19 6.71 -9.28 0.01
CA MET A 19 6.20 -8.18 0.82
C MET A 19 5.00 -7.48 0.13
N GLY A 20 5.07 -7.28 -1.20
CA GLY A 20 3.96 -6.77 -2.01
C GLY A 20 2.71 -7.65 -1.91
N ALA A 21 2.87 -8.97 -2.01
CA ALA A 21 1.77 -9.91 -1.86
C ALA A 21 1.13 -9.84 -0.47
N LEU A 22 1.90 -9.62 0.60
CA LEU A 22 1.36 -9.40 1.95
C LEU A 22 0.57 -8.08 2.01
N CYS A 23 1.06 -7.01 1.38
CA CYS A 23 0.32 -5.75 1.29
C CYS A 23 -1.02 -5.93 0.56
N GLU A 24 -1.03 -6.65 -0.57
CA GLU A 24 -2.27 -6.98 -1.28
C GLU A 24 -3.25 -7.77 -0.42
N GLU A 25 -2.75 -8.78 0.29
CA GLU A 25 -3.58 -9.64 1.16
C GLU A 25 -4.18 -8.84 2.31
N VAL A 26 -3.41 -7.98 2.98
CA VAL A 26 -3.89 -7.18 4.12
C VAL A 26 -4.94 -6.16 3.69
N ILE A 27 -4.78 -5.51 2.53
CA ILE A 27 -5.78 -4.59 1.97
C ILE A 27 -7.07 -5.35 1.61
N ALA A 28 -6.94 -6.48 0.91
CA ALA A 28 -8.08 -7.30 0.51
C ALA A 28 -8.86 -7.82 1.73
N LEU A 29 -8.16 -8.26 2.77
CA LEU A 29 -8.75 -8.77 4.00
C LEU A 29 -9.50 -7.68 4.77
N SER A 30 -8.94 -6.48 4.90
CA SER A 30 -9.62 -5.35 5.55
C SER A 30 -10.87 -4.91 4.76
N ALA A 31 -10.79 -4.85 3.42
CA ALA A 31 -11.93 -4.55 2.57
C ALA A 31 -13.03 -5.64 2.63
N GLN A 32 -12.65 -6.92 2.72
CA GLN A 32 -13.58 -8.02 2.89
C GLN A 32 -14.25 -7.96 4.26
N ALA A 33 -13.49 -7.73 5.33
CA ALA A 33 -14.00 -7.57 6.69
C ALA A 33 -15.05 -6.46 6.77
N LEU A 34 -14.79 -5.32 6.12
CA LEU A 34 -15.73 -4.21 6.01
C LEU A 34 -17.02 -4.62 5.27
N THR A 35 -16.86 -5.27 4.11
CA THR A 35 -18.01 -5.60 3.23
C THR A 35 -18.91 -6.67 3.85
N GLU A 36 -18.33 -7.63 4.57
CA GLU A 36 -19.04 -8.73 5.22
C GLU A 36 -19.43 -8.39 6.67
N ASP A 37 -19.01 -7.23 7.16
CA ASP A 37 -19.18 -6.80 8.55
C ASP A 37 -18.69 -7.85 9.55
N ASN A 38 -17.47 -8.34 9.30
CA ASN A 38 -16.92 -9.51 9.95
C ASN A 38 -15.70 -9.16 10.80
N ALA A 39 -15.93 -9.01 12.12
CA ALA A 39 -14.88 -8.72 13.09
C ALA A 39 -13.80 -9.82 13.21
N GLU A 40 -14.14 -11.09 12.89
CA GLU A 40 -13.15 -12.17 12.92
C GLU A 40 -12.15 -12.03 11.73
N LEU A 41 -12.62 -11.57 10.57
CA LEU A 41 -11.75 -11.25 9.45
C LEU A 41 -10.89 -10.02 9.78
N ALA A 42 -11.46 -8.99 10.38
CA ALA A 42 -10.71 -7.81 10.84
C ALA A 42 -9.58 -8.19 11.81
N ALA A 43 -9.83 -9.09 12.75
CA ALA A 43 -8.81 -9.55 13.69
C ALA A 43 -7.63 -10.32 13.03
N ARG A 44 -7.77 -10.77 11.79
CA ARG A 44 -6.68 -11.44 11.05
C ARG A 44 -5.73 -10.46 10.36
N VAL A 45 -6.07 -9.18 10.31
CA VAL A 45 -5.24 -8.14 9.68
C VAL A 45 -3.96 -7.90 10.47
N ALA A 46 -4.05 -7.71 11.78
CA ALA A 46 -2.90 -7.44 12.64
C ALA A 46 -1.76 -8.49 12.55
N PRO A 47 -2.02 -9.82 12.51
CA PRO A 47 -0.97 -10.79 12.26
C PRO A 47 -0.26 -10.66 10.90
N LEU A 48 -0.99 -10.24 9.84
CA LEU A 48 -0.39 -10.00 8.52
C LEU A 48 0.46 -8.73 8.51
N ASP A 49 0.02 -7.69 9.20
CA ASP A 49 0.79 -6.46 9.38
C ASP A 49 2.13 -6.75 10.09
N GLN A 50 2.12 -7.53 11.16
CA GLN A 50 3.35 -7.98 11.82
C GLN A 50 4.29 -8.79 10.90
N GLU A 51 3.75 -9.49 9.89
CA GLU A 51 4.57 -10.15 8.87
C GLU A 51 5.19 -9.15 7.90
N ILE A 52 4.46 -8.10 7.53
CA ILE A 52 4.98 -6.99 6.72
C ILE A 52 6.15 -6.31 7.44
N ASP A 53 5.99 -5.99 8.71
CA ASP A 53 7.02 -5.44 9.59
C ASP A 53 8.30 -6.30 9.65
N ARG A 54 8.11 -7.60 9.75
CA ARG A 54 9.24 -8.52 9.75
C ARG A 54 9.96 -8.52 8.41
N LYS A 55 9.20 -8.53 7.30
CA LYS A 55 9.75 -8.45 5.94
C LYS A 55 10.50 -7.16 5.70
N GLU A 56 10.00 -6.03 6.18
CA GLU A 56 10.71 -4.75 6.12
C GLU A 56 12.11 -4.88 6.71
N ARG A 57 12.21 -5.36 7.95
CA ARG A 57 13.50 -5.53 8.65
C ARG A 57 14.45 -6.52 7.95
N GLU A 58 13.91 -7.60 7.39
CA GLU A 58 14.71 -8.60 6.64
C GLU A 58 15.25 -7.99 5.33
N ILE A 59 14.44 -7.24 4.59
CA ILE A 59 14.83 -6.57 3.34
C ILE A 59 15.83 -5.45 3.63
N GLU A 60 15.59 -4.65 4.67
CA GLU A 60 16.54 -3.62 5.11
C GLU A 60 17.93 -4.22 5.40
N SER A 61 17.96 -5.31 6.17
CA SER A 61 19.21 -6.03 6.47
C SER A 61 19.91 -6.56 5.21
N LEU A 62 19.13 -7.03 4.22
CA LEU A 62 19.66 -7.48 2.93
C LEU A 62 20.25 -6.32 2.13
N CYS A 63 19.56 -5.19 2.06
CA CYS A 63 20.03 -3.96 1.41
C CYS A 63 21.35 -3.46 2.01
N LEU A 64 21.42 -3.40 3.35
CA LEU A 64 22.65 -3.01 4.06
C LEU A 64 23.81 -3.95 3.75
N LYS A 65 23.58 -5.27 3.69
CA LYS A 65 24.61 -6.25 3.29
C LYS A 65 25.10 -6.01 1.87
N LEU A 66 24.19 -5.73 0.93
CA LEU A 66 24.54 -5.41 -0.46
C LEU A 66 25.41 -4.16 -0.56
N LEU A 67 25.06 -3.10 0.19
CA LEU A 67 25.84 -1.85 0.23
C LEU A 67 27.24 -2.04 0.82
N LEU A 68 27.38 -2.83 1.90
CA LEU A 68 28.62 -2.98 2.63
C LEU A 68 29.61 -3.97 1.99
N GLN A 69 29.11 -5.03 1.36
CA GLN A 69 29.96 -6.17 0.95
C GLN A 69 30.46 -6.11 -0.48
N GLN A 70 29.84 -5.32 -1.38
CA GLN A 70 30.00 -5.55 -2.81
C GLN A 70 30.42 -4.33 -3.64
N GLN A 71 30.68 -3.17 -3.08
CA GLN A 71 30.99 -1.94 -3.84
C GLN A 71 30.04 -1.77 -5.06
N PRO A 72 28.74 -1.54 -4.84
CA PRO A 72 27.77 -1.46 -5.93
C PRO A 72 28.12 -0.31 -6.89
N VAL A 73 27.91 -0.52 -8.19
CA VAL A 73 28.02 0.55 -9.17
C VAL A 73 26.81 1.48 -9.08
N ALA A 74 26.88 2.67 -9.68
CA ALA A 74 25.86 3.70 -9.52
C ALA A 74 24.42 3.22 -9.77
N LYS A 75 24.20 2.33 -10.77
CA LYS A 75 22.90 1.72 -11.06
C LYS A 75 22.41 0.83 -9.92
N ASP A 76 23.31 -0.03 -9.42
CA ASP A 76 22.97 -0.96 -8.33
C ASP A 76 22.65 -0.19 -7.04
N LEU A 77 23.41 0.88 -6.78
CA LEU A 77 23.21 1.75 -5.63
C LEU A 77 21.82 2.42 -5.66
N ARG A 78 21.39 2.92 -6.83
CA ARG A 78 20.05 3.51 -6.97
C ARG A 78 18.95 2.49 -6.75
N GLN A 79 19.10 1.27 -7.28
CA GLN A 79 18.15 0.18 -7.09
C GLN A 79 18.00 -0.19 -5.62
N ILE A 80 19.11 -0.35 -4.89
CA ILE A 80 19.07 -0.67 -3.46
C ILE A 80 18.51 0.49 -2.64
N SER A 81 18.84 1.74 -2.98
CA SER A 81 18.29 2.92 -2.32
C SER A 81 16.78 3.05 -2.52
N ALA A 82 16.28 2.77 -3.73
CA ALA A 82 14.86 2.75 -4.00
C ALA A 82 14.16 1.65 -3.18
N ALA A 83 14.72 0.43 -3.13
CA ALA A 83 14.18 -0.66 -2.32
C ALA A 83 14.04 -0.28 -0.84
N LEU A 84 15.06 0.38 -0.25
CA LEU A 84 15.01 0.86 1.14
C LEU A 84 13.87 1.87 1.40
N LYS A 85 13.51 2.66 0.41
CA LYS A 85 12.38 3.60 0.52
C LYS A 85 11.04 2.90 0.30
N MET A 86 10.98 2.02 -0.69
CA MET A 86 9.76 1.28 -1.00
C MET A 86 9.28 0.44 0.19
N ILE A 87 10.19 -0.24 0.92
CA ILE A 87 9.78 -1.07 2.07
C ILE A 87 9.14 -0.25 3.19
N THR A 88 9.59 0.99 3.39
CA THR A 88 8.95 1.90 4.35
C THR A 88 7.53 2.28 3.93
N ASP A 89 7.31 2.58 2.62
CA ASP A 89 5.95 2.81 2.12
C ASP A 89 5.09 1.55 2.20
N MET A 90 5.66 0.35 1.98
CA MET A 90 4.94 -0.92 2.11
C MET A 90 4.55 -1.23 3.56
N GLU A 91 5.41 -0.93 4.54
CA GLU A 91 5.09 -1.02 5.97
C GLU A 91 3.92 -0.09 6.31
N ARG A 92 3.95 1.17 5.82
CA ARG A 92 2.84 2.11 6.01
C ARG A 92 1.53 1.63 5.40
N ILE A 93 1.57 0.90 4.30
CA ILE A 93 0.38 0.26 3.72
C ILE A 93 -0.21 -0.77 4.70
N GLY A 94 0.62 -1.57 5.35
CA GLY A 94 0.20 -2.49 6.40
C GLY A 94 -0.47 -1.78 7.56
N ASP A 95 0.19 -0.77 8.14
CA ASP A 95 -0.33 0.09 9.20
C ASP A 95 -1.74 0.64 8.86
N GLN A 96 -1.92 1.20 7.64
CA GLN A 96 -3.20 1.77 7.23
C GLN A 96 -4.30 0.69 7.12
N ALA A 97 -3.96 -0.51 6.69
CA ALA A 97 -4.92 -1.62 6.61
C ALA A 97 -5.30 -2.13 8.02
N GLU A 98 -4.38 -2.11 8.99
CA GLU A 98 -4.67 -2.41 10.39
C GLU A 98 -5.59 -1.34 11.00
N ASP A 99 -5.32 -0.06 10.77
CA ASP A 99 -6.18 1.05 11.19
C ASP A 99 -7.62 0.89 10.65
N ILE A 100 -7.79 0.48 9.38
CA ILE A 100 -9.11 0.16 8.80
C ILE A 100 -9.76 -0.99 9.58
N ALA A 101 -9.02 -2.07 9.86
CA ALA A 101 -9.54 -3.23 10.57
C ALA A 101 -9.97 -2.88 11.99
N GLU A 102 -9.24 -2.00 12.68
CA GLU A 102 -9.61 -1.52 14.01
C GLU A 102 -10.95 -0.79 13.97
N ILE A 103 -11.14 0.15 13.04
CA ILE A 103 -12.38 0.92 12.92
C ILE A 103 -13.58 0.00 12.64
N ILE A 104 -13.42 -1.06 11.83
CA ILE A 104 -14.51 -2.00 11.53
C ILE A 104 -15.12 -2.57 12.82
N THR A 105 -14.33 -2.78 13.86
CA THR A 105 -14.82 -3.31 15.15
C THR A 105 -15.79 -2.37 15.86
N PHE A 106 -15.77 -1.07 15.52
CA PHE A 106 -16.64 -0.05 16.11
C PHE A 106 -17.90 0.24 15.28
N LEU A 107 -18.02 -0.29 14.06
CA LEU A 107 -19.15 -0.01 13.18
C LEU A 107 -20.47 -0.67 13.64
N GLY A 108 -20.45 -1.50 14.66
CA GLY A 108 -21.65 -2.04 15.32
C GLY A 108 -22.56 -2.88 14.42
N GLY A 109 -22.00 -3.62 13.49
CA GLY A 109 -22.77 -4.47 12.58
C GLY A 109 -23.27 -3.75 11.32
N ARG A 110 -22.72 -2.60 11.00
CA ARG A 110 -23.18 -1.74 9.88
C ARG A 110 -22.12 -1.58 8.78
N GLY A 111 -21.03 -2.33 8.84
CA GLY A 111 -19.89 -2.20 7.90
C GLY A 111 -20.28 -2.36 6.42
N ALA A 112 -21.25 -3.21 6.12
CA ALA A 112 -21.75 -3.41 4.76
C ALA A 112 -22.52 -2.20 4.20
N GLU A 113 -23.00 -1.28 5.04
CA GLU A 113 -23.71 -0.09 4.59
C GLU A 113 -22.75 0.87 3.85
N ASN A 114 -23.11 1.26 2.63
CA ASN A 114 -22.31 2.16 1.78
C ASN A 114 -20.89 1.67 1.40
N SER A 115 -20.60 0.38 1.54
CA SER A 115 -19.26 -0.19 1.30
C SER A 115 -18.85 -0.25 -0.18
N ASN A 116 -19.75 -0.01 -1.14
CA ASN A 116 -19.46 -0.18 -2.57
C ASN A 116 -18.30 0.72 -3.05
N LEU A 117 -18.31 2.01 -2.73
CA LEU A 117 -17.22 2.92 -3.12
C LEU A 117 -15.93 2.58 -2.39
N LEU A 118 -15.99 2.21 -1.11
CA LEU A 118 -14.82 1.78 -0.33
C LEU A 118 -14.21 0.50 -0.91
N ARG A 119 -15.04 -0.42 -1.40
CA ARG A 119 -14.56 -1.62 -2.09
C ARG A 119 -13.86 -1.30 -3.42
N GLU A 120 -14.37 -0.34 -4.19
CA GLU A 120 -13.68 0.10 -5.42
C GLU A 120 -12.36 0.82 -5.08
N MET A 121 -12.31 1.64 -4.03
CA MET A 121 -11.05 2.21 -3.53
C MET A 121 -10.04 1.10 -3.19
N ALA A 122 -10.45 0.09 -2.42
CA ALA A 122 -9.59 -1.04 -2.08
C ALA A 122 -9.05 -1.76 -3.34
N ARG A 123 -9.89 -1.97 -4.36
CA ARG A 123 -9.46 -2.58 -5.63
C ARG A 123 -8.43 -1.73 -6.37
N SER A 124 -8.66 -0.41 -6.46
CA SER A 124 -7.70 0.49 -7.08
C SER A 124 -6.38 0.51 -6.31
N THR A 125 -6.40 0.57 -4.98
CA THR A 125 -5.17 0.56 -4.17
C THR A 125 -4.42 -0.77 -4.27
N ILE A 126 -5.10 -1.92 -4.27
CA ILE A 126 -4.47 -3.22 -4.52
C ILE A 126 -3.76 -3.22 -5.87
N LYS A 127 -4.45 -2.78 -6.93
CA LYS A 127 -3.88 -2.67 -8.27
C LYS A 127 -2.63 -1.78 -8.28
N MET A 128 -2.69 -0.59 -7.67
CA MET A 128 -1.57 0.34 -7.58
C MET A 128 -0.36 -0.29 -6.87
N VAL A 129 -0.56 -0.98 -5.75
CA VAL A 129 0.50 -1.66 -5.01
C VAL A 129 1.13 -2.77 -5.86
N THR A 130 0.33 -3.64 -6.46
CA THR A 130 0.80 -4.72 -7.34
C THR A 130 1.62 -4.17 -8.50
N GLU A 131 1.09 -3.19 -9.21
CA GLU A 131 1.73 -2.62 -10.40
C GLU A 131 2.99 -1.82 -10.05
N SER A 132 3.07 -1.18 -8.87
CA SER A 132 4.27 -0.48 -8.42
C SER A 132 5.43 -1.43 -8.12
N VAL A 133 5.16 -2.57 -7.46
CA VAL A 133 6.17 -3.62 -7.22
C VAL A 133 6.60 -4.27 -8.53
N ASP A 134 5.65 -4.57 -9.41
CA ASP A 134 5.92 -5.10 -10.75
C ASP A 134 6.81 -4.16 -11.59
N ALA A 135 6.51 -2.86 -11.56
CA ALA A 135 7.29 -1.83 -12.25
C ALA A 135 8.75 -1.80 -11.74
N TYR A 136 8.97 -1.94 -10.42
CA TYR A 136 10.31 -2.03 -9.86
C TYR A 136 11.07 -3.26 -10.38
N VAL A 137 10.48 -4.44 -10.30
CA VAL A 137 11.11 -5.70 -10.70
C VAL A 137 11.45 -5.73 -12.20
N LYS A 138 10.55 -5.15 -13.02
CA LYS A 138 10.70 -5.08 -14.48
C LYS A 138 11.51 -3.87 -14.96
N HIS A 139 11.82 -2.92 -14.07
CA HIS A 139 12.40 -1.61 -14.41
C HIS A 139 11.54 -0.84 -15.43
N ASP A 140 10.22 -0.91 -15.28
CA ASP A 140 9.22 -0.37 -16.20
C ASP A 140 8.71 0.99 -15.69
N THR A 141 9.28 2.08 -16.21
CA THR A 141 8.87 3.45 -15.86
C THR A 141 7.51 3.81 -16.42
N ALA A 142 7.08 3.19 -17.53
CA ALA A 142 5.77 3.46 -18.12
C ALA A 142 4.65 2.86 -17.22
N LEU A 143 4.88 1.68 -16.64
CA LEU A 143 3.97 1.11 -15.65
C LEU A 143 3.94 1.95 -14.37
N ALA A 144 5.10 2.45 -13.90
CA ALA A 144 5.17 3.35 -12.76
C ALA A 144 4.37 4.66 -13.00
N ASP A 145 4.48 5.24 -14.19
CA ASP A 145 3.67 6.41 -14.58
C ASP A 145 2.16 6.12 -14.57
N GLN A 146 1.75 4.91 -14.95
CA GLN A 146 0.34 4.49 -14.88
C GLN A 146 -0.16 4.38 -13.44
N VAL A 147 0.67 3.87 -12.51
CA VAL A 147 0.33 3.83 -11.07
C VAL A 147 0.11 5.24 -10.54
N ILE A 148 1.01 6.17 -10.85
CA ILE A 148 0.88 7.58 -10.43
C ILE A 148 -0.42 8.20 -10.97
N ALA A 149 -0.79 7.92 -12.21
CA ALA A 149 -2.03 8.42 -12.81
C ALA A 149 -3.30 7.76 -12.22
N GLU A 150 -3.22 6.54 -11.69
CA GLU A 150 -4.35 5.85 -11.05
C GLU A 150 -4.75 6.51 -9.71
N ASP A 151 -3.84 7.25 -9.07
CA ASP A 151 -4.08 7.97 -7.82
C ASP A 151 -5.26 8.94 -7.93
N ASP A 152 -5.41 9.65 -9.05
CA ASP A 152 -6.56 10.51 -9.34
C ASP A 152 -7.90 9.74 -9.22
N THR A 153 -7.91 8.44 -9.54
CA THR A 153 -9.11 7.58 -9.43
C THR A 153 -9.46 7.32 -7.96
N VAL A 154 -8.47 7.07 -7.12
CA VAL A 154 -8.66 6.87 -5.67
C VAL A 154 -9.15 8.16 -5.02
N ASP A 155 -8.58 9.30 -5.38
CA ASP A 155 -8.99 10.64 -4.92
C ASP A 155 -10.45 10.95 -5.30
N ASP A 156 -10.84 10.63 -6.52
CA ASP A 156 -12.24 10.78 -6.97
C ASP A 156 -13.21 9.92 -6.14
N TYR A 157 -12.83 8.68 -5.83
CA TYR A 157 -13.64 7.84 -4.95
C TYR A 157 -13.74 8.44 -3.54
N PHE A 158 -12.64 8.91 -2.97
CA PHE A 158 -12.64 9.57 -1.66
C PHE A 158 -13.58 10.79 -1.65
N ALA A 159 -13.49 11.66 -2.66
CA ALA A 159 -14.36 12.83 -2.80
C ALA A 159 -15.85 12.45 -2.88
N ARG A 160 -16.18 11.36 -3.57
CA ARG A 160 -17.57 10.84 -3.67
C ARG A 160 -18.05 10.26 -2.35
N VAL A 161 -17.24 9.45 -1.67
CA VAL A 161 -17.55 8.92 -0.32
C VAL A 161 -17.85 10.08 0.63
N LYS A 162 -16.95 11.06 0.71
CA LYS A 162 -17.12 12.26 1.55
C LYS A 162 -18.43 12.98 1.25
N LYS A 163 -18.78 13.17 -0.03
CA LYS A 163 -20.01 13.85 -0.43
C LYS A 163 -21.27 13.07 0.00
N ASP A 164 -21.25 11.75 -0.11
CA ASP A 164 -22.38 10.90 0.25
C ASP A 164 -22.56 10.83 1.78
N LEU A 165 -21.46 10.79 2.54
CA LEU A 165 -21.50 10.83 4.00
C LEU A 165 -22.02 12.19 4.53
N ILE A 166 -21.64 13.31 3.93
CA ILE A 166 -22.20 14.64 4.26
C ILE A 166 -23.73 14.66 4.08
N LYS A 167 -24.24 14.09 2.98
CA LYS A 167 -25.70 14.00 2.76
C LYS A 167 -26.37 13.12 3.80
N ARG A 168 -25.75 12.01 4.18
CA ARG A 168 -26.25 11.09 5.19
C ARG A 168 -26.39 11.79 6.55
N ILE A 169 -25.35 12.49 7.01
CA ILE A 169 -25.39 13.26 8.27
C ILE A 169 -26.47 14.35 8.22
N ALA A 170 -26.65 15.00 7.07
CA ALA A 170 -27.70 16.02 6.91
C ALA A 170 -29.12 15.44 6.96
N GLN A 171 -29.32 14.17 6.57
CA GLN A 171 -30.62 13.48 6.64
C GLN A 171 -30.89 12.90 8.03
N ASP A 172 -29.85 12.35 8.67
CA ASP A 172 -29.89 11.77 10.00
C ASP A 172 -28.64 12.14 10.79
N PRO A 173 -28.71 13.17 11.65
CA PRO A 173 -27.57 13.58 12.48
C PRO A 173 -27.08 12.50 13.46
N ASP A 174 -27.94 11.55 13.84
CA ASP A 174 -27.58 10.46 14.74
C ASP A 174 -26.60 9.45 14.07
N ASP A 175 -26.53 9.44 12.73
CA ASP A 175 -25.55 8.69 11.95
C ASP A 175 -24.15 9.35 11.89
N GLY A 176 -23.93 10.46 12.60
CA GLY A 176 -22.71 11.25 12.51
C GLY A 176 -21.45 10.46 12.86
N GLU A 177 -21.45 9.70 13.95
CA GLU A 177 -20.30 8.89 14.39
C GLU A 177 -19.96 7.82 13.35
N PHE A 178 -20.94 7.04 12.92
CA PHE A 178 -20.77 6.02 11.88
C PHE A 178 -20.25 6.60 10.55
N ALA A 179 -20.75 7.76 10.15
CA ALA A 179 -20.30 8.43 8.93
C ALA A 179 -18.84 8.90 9.04
N LEU A 180 -18.40 9.36 10.23
CA LEU A 180 -17.02 9.73 10.47
C LEU A 180 -16.09 8.51 10.43
N ASP A 181 -16.50 7.38 10.99
CA ASP A 181 -15.75 6.13 10.93
C ASP A 181 -15.56 5.67 9.47
N LEU A 182 -16.61 5.70 8.65
CA LEU A 182 -16.51 5.40 7.22
C LEU A 182 -15.62 6.40 6.47
N LEU A 183 -15.63 7.68 6.84
CA LEU A 183 -14.74 8.68 6.26
C LEU A 183 -13.29 8.39 6.60
N MET A 184 -12.99 7.95 7.82
CA MET A 184 -11.65 7.56 8.23
C MET A 184 -11.17 6.33 7.45
N ILE A 185 -12.01 5.31 7.26
CA ILE A 185 -11.69 4.16 6.42
C ILE A 185 -11.36 4.61 4.99
N ALA A 186 -12.18 5.50 4.40
CA ALA A 186 -11.91 6.07 3.08
C ALA A 186 -10.55 6.80 3.04
N LYS A 187 -10.22 7.57 4.09
CA LYS A 187 -8.95 8.28 4.19
C LYS A 187 -7.76 7.33 4.29
N TYR A 188 -7.90 6.20 4.96
CA TYR A 188 -6.83 5.20 5.01
C TYR A 188 -6.63 4.52 3.65
N PHE A 189 -7.67 4.21 2.88
CA PHE A 189 -7.52 3.73 1.51
C PHE A 189 -6.84 4.76 0.61
N GLU A 190 -7.19 6.04 0.71
CA GLU A 190 -6.53 7.10 -0.05
C GLU A 190 -5.03 7.17 0.32
N ARG A 191 -4.66 7.09 1.60
CA ARG A 191 -3.26 7.05 2.03
C ARG A 191 -2.50 5.82 1.52
N ILE A 192 -3.17 4.68 1.38
CA ILE A 192 -2.57 3.50 0.73
C ILE A 192 -2.23 3.82 -0.74
N GLY A 193 -3.11 4.54 -1.45
CA GLY A 193 -2.85 5.06 -2.80
C GLY A 193 -1.64 5.97 -2.85
N ASP A 194 -1.56 6.95 -1.94
CA ASP A 194 -0.40 7.85 -1.78
C ASP A 194 0.92 7.06 -1.64
N HIS A 195 0.93 6.02 -0.78
CA HIS A 195 2.12 5.19 -0.58
C HIS A 195 2.48 4.37 -1.83
N ALA A 196 1.50 3.85 -2.57
CA ALA A 196 1.76 3.16 -3.83
C ALA A 196 2.32 4.12 -4.90
N THR A 197 1.86 5.38 -4.93
CA THR A 197 2.42 6.45 -5.76
C THR A 197 3.88 6.72 -5.40
N ASN A 198 4.19 6.85 -4.10
CA ASN A 198 5.59 7.00 -3.65
C ASN A 198 6.47 5.84 -4.12
N ILE A 199 5.98 4.59 -4.01
CA ILE A 199 6.71 3.42 -4.52
C ILE A 199 6.99 3.56 -6.02
N ALA A 200 6.00 3.96 -6.82
CA ALA A 200 6.16 4.16 -8.26
C ALA A 200 7.18 5.27 -8.59
N GLU A 201 7.21 6.37 -7.84
CA GLU A 201 8.21 7.43 -7.99
C GLU A 201 9.62 6.92 -7.69
N TRP A 202 9.80 6.08 -6.66
CA TRP A 202 11.08 5.44 -6.36
C TRP A 202 11.51 4.47 -7.46
N VAL A 203 10.56 3.81 -8.15
CA VAL A 203 10.86 3.00 -9.34
C VAL A 203 11.45 3.87 -10.44
N ILE A 204 10.83 5.00 -10.77
CA ILE A 204 11.31 5.94 -11.79
C ILE A 204 12.72 6.41 -11.43
N PHE A 205 12.94 6.83 -10.19
CA PHE A 205 14.28 7.20 -9.71
C PHE A 205 15.30 6.08 -9.86
N SER A 206 14.95 4.85 -9.54
CA SER A 206 15.87 3.70 -9.65
C SER A 206 16.38 3.48 -11.07
N VAL A 207 15.55 3.79 -12.06
CA VAL A 207 15.86 3.61 -13.50
C VAL A 207 16.55 4.84 -14.07
N THR A 208 15.99 6.03 -13.87
CA THR A 208 16.43 7.27 -14.50
C THR A 208 17.53 8.00 -13.72
N GLY A 209 17.51 7.88 -12.39
CA GLY A 209 18.34 8.67 -11.47
C GLY A 209 17.76 10.05 -11.16
N GLU A 210 16.57 10.36 -11.65
CA GLU A 210 15.88 11.64 -11.44
C GLU A 210 14.65 11.40 -10.55
N HIS A 211 14.49 12.25 -9.51
CA HIS A 211 13.23 12.29 -8.77
C HIS A 211 12.21 13.09 -9.57
N LYS A 212 10.98 12.58 -9.66
CA LYS A 212 9.87 13.46 -10.04
C LYS A 212 9.68 14.45 -8.89
N GLU A 213 9.89 15.75 -9.19
CA GLU A 213 9.44 16.81 -8.29
C GLU A 213 7.91 16.81 -8.33
N GLY A 214 7.28 16.55 -7.18
CA GLY A 214 5.82 16.60 -7.01
C GLY A 214 5.30 18.03 -7.07
#